data_b923410582d274c4e6bc7008567c8c06
#
_entry.id   b923410582d274c4e6bc7008567c8c06
#
_cell.length_a   1.000
_cell.length_b   1.000
_cell.length_c   1.000
_cell.angle_alpha   90.00
_cell.angle_beta   90.00
_cell.angle_gamma   90.00
#
_symmetry.space_group_name_H-M   'P 1'
#
loop_
_entity.id
_entity.type
_entity.pdbx_description
1 polymer ?
#
loop_
_entity_poly.entity_id
_entity_poly.type
_entity_poly.pdbx_seq_one_letter_code
_entity_poly.pdbx_strand_id
1 'polypeptide(L)'
;MLHKLPIAATMPGSWPTLPAGLISDPGAVLEHLLARHEAVSDGRSPRGAYSTPDRMVRAVLADELKGHSKSTKEPPATLSLAAMPPGFRAYAEKLNQTALSGSEEASEGAIQAGEITRTGVPIPFCDPAVAGGVVPSSLLRIHASRCEDLTMEQAREDTLRLLRGLQISDPSRIAVVCARRRILLVLARSGLVDLQGDGDNQRIGRKEVEEILETNVVQVDALRDNWPWQEAPRLLVSRPPWLRIKDRFRGHPEGSELRKKLSRSLRDTTEIDGSKRFTALRGNVNLYRLYIERSLQLVRDGGKIRIIVPDTVLREKSSVALRKMIVEQNQWVSSWWFPEPQRIFPGTSQGVCVIGVEVGGKTEMMTSFGPLRTDDISTKTGLDNSSPFIEMERGPWSVWTDMTWAVPRMPRDDFSRRAVLKAIGDLADQPRLGEEGNWLNPSDDPIRVRVGEIDQSKWSTDIDSWNEDSDGVPFIRGSHFLLEEGRVSIRHPAYDASIEDGATERAHALWSGSIEAKGVSRVACQAIVNAQKERRLRWAVVPPDCVLGNSVNYLELPEVVLDGLAEEHGGVDQGLLSLAEQLNSDALDLWSRAWAANNNVNNYEIERLPLPPPSTDGALNYELRQ
;
A
#
# COMPACT_ATOMS: atom_id res chain seq x y z
N MET A 1 -25.72 14.37 27.29
CA MET A 1 -24.54 13.50 27.30
C MET A 1 -23.33 14.16 26.64
N LEU A 2 -23.44 14.69 25.44
CA LEU A 2 -22.32 15.38 24.74
C LEU A 2 -21.79 16.62 25.50
N HIS A 3 -22.64 17.36 26.24
CA HIS A 3 -22.25 18.51 27.07
C HIS A 3 -21.35 18.18 28.28
N LYS A 4 -21.19 16.90 28.64
CA LYS A 4 -20.32 16.45 29.74
C LYS A 4 -18.97 15.89 29.26
N LEU A 5 -18.68 15.93 27.96
CA LEU A 5 -17.39 15.55 27.44
C LEU A 5 -16.39 16.72 27.58
N PRO A 6 -15.14 16.48 28.00
CA PRO A 6 -14.10 17.52 28.06
C PRO A 6 -13.91 18.29 26.76
N ILE A 7 -14.29 17.69 25.64
CA ILE A 7 -14.24 18.25 24.29
C ILE A 7 -15.21 19.45 24.15
N ALA A 8 -16.34 19.44 24.86
CA ALA A 8 -17.33 20.53 24.77
C ALA A 8 -16.83 21.86 25.38
N ALA A 9 -15.88 21.79 26.33
CA ALA A 9 -15.32 22.97 26.97
C ALA A 9 -14.26 23.73 26.15
N THR A 10 -13.75 23.11 25.07
CA THR A 10 -12.67 23.65 24.25
C THR A 10 -13.08 24.04 22.82
N MET A 11 -14.36 23.88 22.45
CA MET A 11 -14.86 24.25 21.13
C MET A 11 -15.32 25.71 21.04
N PRO A 12 -14.89 26.46 20.00
CA PRO A 12 -15.45 27.80 19.73
C PRO A 12 -16.94 27.69 19.36
N GLY A 13 -17.74 28.50 19.94
CA GLY A 13 -19.17 28.82 19.90
C GLY A 13 -20.16 28.33 18.84
N SER A 14 -19.80 27.50 17.88
CA SER A 14 -20.75 26.89 16.93
C SER A 14 -20.49 25.41 16.73
N TRP A 15 -21.44 24.57 17.08
CA TRP A 15 -21.42 23.15 16.76
C TRP A 15 -21.46 22.97 15.24
N PRO A 16 -20.53 22.18 14.66
CA PRO A 16 -20.61 21.87 13.25
C PRO A 16 -21.85 21.02 12.95
N THR A 17 -22.50 21.29 11.86
CA THR A 17 -23.54 20.44 11.30
C THR A 17 -22.96 19.05 11.06
N LEU A 18 -23.46 18.05 11.77
CA LEU A 18 -23.05 16.67 11.59
C LEU A 18 -23.75 16.13 10.32
N PRO A 19 -23.04 15.39 9.46
CA PRO A 19 -23.68 14.68 8.35
C PRO A 19 -24.80 13.79 8.86
N ALA A 20 -25.95 13.80 8.19
CA ALA A 20 -27.17 13.11 8.64
C ALA A 20 -26.96 11.62 8.95
N GLY A 21 -26.05 10.91 8.24
CA GLY A 21 -25.73 9.51 8.49
C GLY A 21 -24.89 9.23 9.75
N LEU A 22 -24.34 10.25 10.41
CA LEU A 22 -23.53 10.09 11.63
C LEU A 22 -24.38 10.11 12.92
N ILE A 23 -25.60 10.64 12.86
CA ILE A 23 -26.43 10.85 14.07
C ILE A 23 -26.88 9.53 14.72
N SER A 24 -26.96 8.47 13.95
CA SER A 24 -27.35 7.14 14.42
C SER A 24 -26.21 6.36 15.13
N ASP A 25 -24.95 6.76 14.94
CA ASP A 25 -23.78 6.14 15.57
C ASP A 25 -22.99 7.14 16.42
N PRO A 26 -23.15 7.12 17.77
CA PRO A 26 -22.39 7.99 18.66
C PRO A 26 -20.87 7.82 18.58
N GLY A 27 -20.39 6.63 18.18
CA GLY A 27 -18.98 6.38 17.96
C GLY A 27 -18.45 7.15 16.73
N ALA A 28 -19.19 7.14 15.62
CA ALA A 28 -18.85 7.89 14.42
C ALA A 28 -18.88 9.41 14.67
N VAL A 29 -19.82 9.88 15.51
CA VAL A 29 -19.85 11.28 15.97
C VAL A 29 -18.59 11.65 16.73
N LEU A 30 -18.15 10.79 17.67
CA LEU A 30 -16.91 11.03 18.44
C LEU A 30 -15.68 11.04 17.54
N GLU A 31 -15.59 10.15 16.57
CA GLU A 31 -14.48 10.15 15.58
C GLU A 31 -14.46 11.41 14.72
N HIS A 32 -15.63 11.84 14.24
CA HIS A 32 -15.72 13.06 13.45
C HIS A 32 -15.29 14.30 14.27
N LEU A 33 -15.71 14.38 15.52
CA LEU A 33 -15.31 15.46 16.43
C LEU A 33 -13.80 15.41 16.74
N LEU A 34 -13.24 14.22 16.94
CA LEU A 34 -11.81 14.03 17.14
C LEU A 34 -11.00 14.49 15.93
N ALA A 35 -11.36 14.05 14.73
CA ALA A 35 -10.69 14.43 13.48
C ALA A 35 -10.71 15.96 13.28
N ARG A 36 -11.82 16.63 13.61
CA ARG A 36 -11.92 18.10 13.55
C ARG A 36 -11.08 18.79 14.60
N HIS A 37 -11.07 18.29 15.82
CA HIS A 37 -10.25 18.85 16.90
C HIS A 37 -8.76 18.76 16.58
N GLU A 38 -8.29 17.63 16.09
CA GLU A 38 -6.91 17.45 15.66
C GLU A 38 -6.54 18.38 14.51
N ALA A 39 -7.46 18.59 13.55
CA ALA A 39 -7.27 19.52 12.45
C ALA A 39 -7.14 20.98 12.90
N VAL A 40 -7.87 21.38 13.95
CA VAL A 40 -7.83 22.75 14.51
C VAL A 40 -6.62 22.93 15.43
N SER A 41 -6.33 21.96 16.30
CA SER A 41 -5.28 22.08 17.34
C SER A 41 -3.86 22.12 16.78
N ASP A 42 -3.63 21.45 15.64
CA ASP A 42 -2.30 21.33 15.05
C ASP A 42 -2.08 22.19 13.81
N GLY A 43 -3.03 23.08 13.47
CA GLY A 43 -2.99 23.86 12.22
C GLY A 43 -3.00 22.97 10.97
N ARG A 44 -3.45 21.75 11.08
CA ARG A 44 -3.42 20.76 10.01
C ARG A 44 -4.66 20.86 9.12
N SER A 45 -4.42 20.84 7.82
CA SER A 45 -5.44 20.39 6.89
C SER A 45 -5.88 18.97 7.28
N PRO A 46 -7.19 18.64 7.23
CA PRO A 46 -7.72 17.31 7.63
C PRO A 46 -7.21 16.13 6.77
N ARG A 47 -6.12 16.30 6.03
CA ARG A 47 -5.48 15.31 5.17
C ARG A 47 -4.71 14.28 6.01
N GLY A 48 -5.38 13.31 6.55
CA GLY A 48 -4.77 12.19 7.28
C GLY A 48 -5.61 11.64 8.43
N ALA A 49 -6.55 12.39 8.94
CA ALA A 49 -7.55 11.94 9.90
C ALA A 49 -8.79 11.43 9.16
N TYR A 50 -8.67 10.28 8.49
CA TYR A 50 -9.82 9.60 7.89
C TYR A 50 -10.48 8.70 8.91
N SER A 51 -11.80 8.79 9.03
CA SER A 51 -12.59 7.84 9.82
C SER A 51 -12.39 6.43 9.29
N THR A 52 -12.02 5.50 10.16
CA THR A 52 -11.87 4.09 9.78
C THR A 52 -13.27 3.48 9.62
N PRO A 53 -13.62 2.90 8.46
CA PRO A 53 -14.92 2.27 8.28
C PRO A 53 -15.08 1.06 9.22
N ASP A 54 -16.04 1.12 10.13
CA ASP A 54 -16.39 0.05 11.07
C ASP A 54 -16.63 -1.31 10.34
N ARG A 55 -17.27 -1.26 9.17
CA ARG A 55 -17.49 -2.45 8.32
C ARG A 55 -16.19 -3.18 8.00
N MET A 56 -15.13 -2.44 7.60
CA MET A 56 -13.85 -3.05 7.24
C MET A 56 -13.15 -3.67 8.45
N VAL A 57 -13.11 -2.94 9.56
CA VAL A 57 -12.50 -3.44 10.80
C VAL A 57 -13.21 -4.68 11.30
N ARG A 58 -14.56 -4.68 11.31
CA ARG A 58 -15.34 -5.87 11.69
C ARG A 58 -15.13 -7.04 10.75
N ALA A 59 -14.99 -6.80 9.45
CA ALA A 59 -14.69 -7.88 8.51
C ALA A 59 -13.31 -8.49 8.77
N VAL A 60 -12.28 -7.68 9.02
CA VAL A 60 -10.93 -8.14 9.37
C VAL A 60 -10.95 -8.95 10.67
N LEU A 61 -11.61 -8.46 11.69
CA LEU A 61 -11.74 -9.16 12.97
C LEU A 61 -12.57 -10.45 12.84
N ALA A 62 -13.67 -10.41 12.10
CA ALA A 62 -14.50 -11.59 11.88
C ALA A 62 -13.74 -12.69 11.14
N ASP A 63 -12.91 -12.32 10.17
CA ASP A 63 -12.06 -13.24 9.42
C ASP A 63 -11.01 -13.88 10.33
N GLU A 64 -10.31 -13.08 11.13
CA GLU A 64 -9.29 -13.56 12.06
C GLU A 64 -9.87 -14.48 13.16
N LEU A 65 -11.06 -14.16 13.64
CA LEU A 65 -11.70 -14.89 14.74
C LEU A 65 -12.53 -16.11 14.30
N LYS A 66 -12.61 -16.42 13.00
CA LYS A 66 -13.38 -17.59 12.50
C LYS A 66 -12.81 -18.95 12.91
N GLY A 67 -11.55 -19.02 13.28
CA GLY A 67 -10.83 -20.29 13.32
C GLY A 67 -10.63 -20.83 11.89
N HIS A 68 -9.50 -21.44 11.62
CA HIS A 68 -9.15 -21.92 10.28
C HIS A 68 -10.06 -23.08 9.85
N SER A 69 -11.21 -22.76 9.25
CA SER A 69 -11.98 -23.74 8.47
C SER A 69 -11.20 -24.00 7.18
N LYS A 70 -10.63 -25.19 7.03
CA LYS A 70 -9.96 -25.61 5.80
C LYS A 70 -10.95 -25.49 4.63
N SER A 71 -10.64 -24.62 3.68
CA SER A 71 -11.37 -24.53 2.42
C SER A 71 -11.24 -25.83 1.65
N THR A 72 -12.36 -26.42 1.24
CA THR A 72 -12.45 -27.63 0.39
C THR A 72 -12.55 -27.27 -1.10
N LYS A 73 -12.14 -26.08 -1.53
CA LYS A 73 -12.19 -25.68 -2.95
C LYS A 73 -10.91 -26.07 -3.67
N GLU A 74 -11.07 -26.44 -4.97
CA GLU A 74 -9.96 -26.62 -5.90
C GLU A 74 -8.95 -25.46 -5.81
N PRO A 75 -7.65 -25.76 -5.87
CA PRO A 75 -6.63 -24.73 -5.77
C PRO A 75 -6.83 -23.70 -6.90
N PRO A 76 -6.79 -22.40 -6.58
CA PRO A 76 -6.82 -21.35 -7.58
C PRO A 76 -5.60 -21.42 -8.46
N ALA A 77 -5.55 -20.57 -9.49
CA ALA A 77 -4.37 -20.42 -10.33
C ALA A 77 -3.15 -20.10 -9.45
N THR A 78 -2.42 -21.14 -9.08
CA THR A 78 -1.21 -21.06 -8.28
C THR A 78 -0.11 -20.52 -9.17
N LEU A 79 0.67 -19.57 -8.67
CA LEU A 79 1.98 -19.26 -9.19
C LEU A 79 2.90 -20.44 -8.86
N SER A 80 2.73 -21.58 -9.55
CA SER A 80 3.45 -22.82 -9.22
C SER A 80 4.72 -22.94 -10.05
N LEU A 81 5.72 -23.59 -9.49
CA LEU A 81 6.93 -24.06 -10.18
C LEU A 81 6.65 -24.75 -11.53
N ALA A 82 5.47 -25.36 -11.67
CA ALA A 82 5.06 -26.04 -12.90
C ALA A 82 4.82 -25.08 -14.09
N ALA A 83 4.56 -23.80 -13.84
CA ALA A 83 4.37 -22.77 -14.86
C ALA A 83 5.68 -22.10 -15.31
N MET A 84 6.83 -22.51 -14.78
CA MET A 84 8.12 -21.89 -15.05
C MET A 84 8.89 -22.57 -16.19
N PRO A 85 9.72 -21.82 -16.94
CA PRO A 85 10.69 -22.38 -17.89
C PRO A 85 11.66 -23.33 -17.19
N PRO A 86 12.16 -24.40 -17.86
CA PRO A 86 12.98 -25.46 -17.25
C PRO A 86 14.25 -24.97 -16.57
N GLY A 87 14.94 -23.96 -17.09
CA GLY A 87 16.16 -23.42 -16.49
C GLY A 87 15.92 -22.71 -15.16
N PHE A 88 14.76 -22.15 -14.98
CA PHE A 88 14.34 -21.44 -13.78
C PHE A 88 13.91 -22.38 -12.66
N ARG A 89 13.32 -23.52 -13.04
CA ARG A 89 12.93 -24.58 -12.10
C ARG A 89 14.14 -25.09 -11.33
N ALA A 90 15.25 -25.34 -12.04
CA ALA A 90 16.50 -25.80 -11.43
C ALA A 90 17.11 -24.77 -10.45
N TYR A 91 17.00 -23.48 -10.74
CA TYR A 91 17.47 -22.40 -9.86
C TYR A 91 16.58 -22.25 -8.61
N ALA A 92 15.27 -22.29 -8.78
CA ALA A 92 14.32 -22.23 -7.67
C ALA A 92 14.40 -23.47 -6.76
N GLU A 93 14.62 -24.66 -7.33
CA GLU A 93 14.86 -25.89 -6.58
C GLU A 93 16.18 -25.83 -5.78
N LYS A 94 17.23 -25.21 -6.33
CA LYS A 94 18.50 -25.00 -5.63
C LYS A 94 18.36 -24.02 -4.46
N LEU A 95 17.57 -22.97 -4.62
CA LEU A 95 17.24 -22.02 -3.53
C LEU A 95 16.42 -22.69 -2.43
N ASN A 96 15.44 -23.53 -2.78
CA ASN A 96 14.63 -24.28 -1.83
C ASN A 96 15.47 -25.33 -1.07
N GLN A 97 16.40 -26.03 -1.72
CA GLN A 97 17.29 -26.97 -1.07
C GLN A 97 18.21 -26.30 -0.04
N THR A 98 18.65 -25.06 -0.32
CA THR A 98 19.48 -24.28 0.61
C THR A 98 18.66 -23.76 1.81
N ALA A 99 17.36 -23.52 1.62
CA ALA A 99 16.44 -23.12 2.68
C ALA A 99 16.02 -24.27 3.60
N LEU A 100 15.84 -25.48 3.04
CA LEU A 100 15.42 -26.69 3.79
C LEU A 100 16.51 -27.28 4.70
N SER A 101 17.77 -26.97 4.46
CA SER A 101 18.88 -27.44 5.32
C SER A 101 19.00 -26.69 6.66
N GLY A 102 18.13 -25.76 6.96
CA GLY A 102 18.12 -24.92 8.17
C GLY A 102 16.83 -24.90 8.98
N SER A 103 15.83 -25.72 8.64
CA SER A 103 14.57 -25.74 9.39
C SER A 103 14.57 -26.79 10.50
N GLU A 104 14.85 -26.37 11.72
CA GLU A 104 14.32 -27.05 12.91
C GLU A 104 12.79 -26.89 12.92
N GLU A 105 12.09 -27.99 13.21
CA GLU A 105 10.63 -28.07 13.26
C GLU A 105 10.06 -26.97 14.15
N ALA A 106 9.31 -26.04 13.56
CA ALA A 106 8.46 -25.14 14.31
C ALA A 106 7.34 -25.96 14.96
N SER A 107 7.46 -26.23 16.25
CA SER A 107 6.40 -26.85 17.04
C SER A 107 5.14 -26.00 16.94
N GLU A 108 4.02 -26.58 16.47
CA GLU A 108 2.68 -26.02 16.63
C GLU A 108 2.45 -25.75 18.14
N GLY A 109 2.63 -24.50 18.55
CA GLY A 109 2.39 -24.08 19.92
C GLY A 109 0.89 -24.17 20.21
N ALA A 110 0.46 -25.28 20.83
CA ALA A 110 -0.91 -25.45 21.31
C ALA A 110 -1.27 -24.26 22.19
N ILE A 111 -2.31 -23.50 21.81
CA ILE A 111 -2.80 -22.35 22.55
C ILE A 111 -3.32 -22.84 23.91
N GLN A 112 -2.68 -22.41 25.01
CA GLN A 112 -3.13 -22.78 26.35
C GLN A 112 -4.53 -22.20 26.64
N ALA A 113 -5.40 -22.95 27.30
CA ALA A 113 -6.80 -22.59 27.57
C ALA A 113 -6.98 -21.22 28.32
N GLY A 114 -5.90 -20.68 28.90
CA GLY A 114 -5.85 -19.36 29.54
C GLY A 114 -5.71 -18.15 28.59
N GLU A 115 -5.44 -18.38 27.31
CA GLU A 115 -4.98 -17.37 26.35
C GLU A 115 -6.09 -16.88 25.38
N ILE A 116 -7.25 -17.49 25.42
CA ILE A 116 -8.42 -17.14 24.59
C ILE A 116 -9.63 -16.95 25.49
N THR A 117 -10.46 -15.96 25.21
CA THR A 117 -11.76 -15.75 25.85
C THR A 117 -12.74 -16.86 25.45
N ARG A 118 -13.84 -17.06 26.19
CA ARG A 118 -14.90 -18.01 25.81
C ARG A 118 -15.51 -17.66 24.46
N THR A 119 -15.54 -16.39 24.11
CA THR A 119 -15.99 -15.88 22.81
C THR A 119 -14.95 -16.01 21.70
N GLY A 120 -13.80 -16.65 21.96
CA GLY A 120 -12.78 -16.95 20.97
C GLY A 120 -11.86 -15.77 20.60
N VAL A 121 -11.72 -14.78 21.45
CA VAL A 121 -10.80 -13.65 21.24
C VAL A 121 -9.47 -13.95 21.89
N PRO A 122 -8.35 -13.94 21.13
CA PRO A 122 -7.01 -14.06 21.68
C PRO A 122 -6.66 -12.85 22.56
N ILE A 123 -6.07 -13.10 23.72
CA ILE A 123 -5.60 -12.08 24.67
C ILE A 123 -4.17 -12.34 25.10
N PRO A 124 -3.36 -11.28 25.31
CA PRO A 124 -3.68 -9.87 25.16
C PRO A 124 -3.95 -9.44 23.71
N PHE A 125 -4.93 -8.55 23.55
CA PHE A 125 -5.28 -7.91 22.28
C PHE A 125 -4.70 -6.49 22.22
N CYS A 126 -4.11 -6.12 21.07
CA CYS A 126 -3.38 -4.86 20.95
C CYS A 126 -3.89 -3.97 19.81
N ASP A 127 -3.98 -2.65 20.07
CA ASP A 127 -4.08 -1.59 19.06
C ASP A 127 -3.20 -0.40 19.47
N PRO A 128 -1.99 -0.26 18.87
CA PRO A 128 -1.03 0.78 19.23
C PRO A 128 -1.31 2.17 18.61
N ALA A 129 -2.41 2.34 17.89
CA ALA A 129 -2.80 3.57 17.22
C ALA A 129 -4.32 3.72 17.20
N VAL A 130 -4.92 3.74 18.38
CA VAL A 130 -6.36 3.54 18.57
C VAL A 130 -7.25 4.64 18.00
N ALA A 131 -6.72 5.86 17.80
CA ALA A 131 -7.49 7.02 17.35
C ALA A 131 -8.83 7.15 18.10
N GLY A 132 -9.97 7.11 17.40
CA GLY A 132 -11.30 7.19 18.00
C GLY A 132 -11.87 5.87 18.58
N GLY A 133 -11.09 4.79 18.63
CA GLY A 133 -11.50 3.52 19.25
C GLY A 133 -12.35 2.60 18.36
N VAL A 134 -12.23 2.70 17.04
CA VAL A 134 -13.00 1.85 16.09
C VAL A 134 -12.63 0.38 16.25
N VAL A 135 -11.33 0.07 16.33
CA VAL A 135 -10.86 -1.32 16.41
C VAL A 135 -11.34 -2.00 17.68
N PRO A 136 -11.06 -1.50 18.91
CA PRO A 136 -11.55 -2.15 20.11
C PRO A 136 -13.08 -2.16 20.23
N SER A 137 -13.77 -1.13 19.74
CA SER A 137 -15.23 -1.12 19.75
C SER A 137 -15.85 -2.16 18.79
N SER A 138 -15.21 -2.40 17.63
CA SER A 138 -15.62 -3.43 16.69
C SER A 138 -15.38 -4.83 17.26
N LEU A 139 -14.25 -5.03 17.93
CA LEU A 139 -13.96 -6.27 18.66
C LEU A 139 -15.02 -6.57 19.72
N LEU A 140 -15.37 -5.58 20.54
CA LEU A 140 -16.37 -5.73 21.59
C LEU A 140 -17.78 -5.96 21.05
N ARG A 141 -18.13 -5.45 19.87
CA ARG A 141 -19.41 -5.79 19.20
C ARG A 141 -19.45 -7.25 18.77
N ILE A 142 -18.33 -7.78 18.24
CA ILE A 142 -18.25 -9.21 17.89
C ILE A 142 -18.31 -10.06 19.16
N HIS A 143 -17.55 -9.68 20.19
CA HIS A 143 -17.59 -10.34 21.50
C HIS A 143 -19.00 -10.35 22.08
N ALA A 144 -19.69 -9.20 22.13
CA ALA A 144 -21.04 -9.11 22.67
C ALA A 144 -22.05 -9.98 21.89
N SER A 145 -21.95 -10.05 20.55
CA SER A 145 -22.84 -10.94 19.78
C SER A 145 -22.60 -12.41 20.06
N ARG A 146 -21.37 -12.81 20.43
CA ARG A 146 -21.04 -14.18 20.82
C ARG A 146 -21.40 -14.49 22.28
N CYS A 147 -21.55 -13.45 23.12
CA CYS A 147 -22.02 -13.60 24.49
C CYS A 147 -23.51 -14.01 24.54
N GLU A 148 -24.28 -13.84 23.45
CA GLU A 148 -25.70 -14.32 23.38
C GLU A 148 -25.81 -15.83 23.59
N ASP A 149 -24.76 -16.59 23.32
CA ASP A 149 -24.70 -18.04 23.54
C ASP A 149 -24.21 -18.42 24.96
N LEU A 150 -23.91 -17.45 25.83
CA LEU A 150 -23.42 -17.64 27.18
C LEU A 150 -24.48 -17.29 28.23
N THR A 151 -24.33 -17.83 29.44
CA THR A 151 -25.06 -17.29 30.58
C THR A 151 -24.63 -15.88 30.90
N MET A 152 -25.47 -15.07 31.54
CA MET A 152 -25.12 -13.68 31.90
C MET A 152 -23.88 -13.60 32.78
N GLU A 153 -23.69 -14.53 33.71
CA GLU A 153 -22.50 -14.62 34.55
C GLU A 153 -21.24 -14.95 33.72
N GLN A 154 -21.34 -15.93 32.81
CA GLN A 154 -20.25 -16.26 31.91
C GLN A 154 -19.91 -15.10 30.97
N ALA A 155 -20.91 -14.40 30.43
CA ALA A 155 -20.72 -13.23 29.59
C ALA A 155 -20.03 -12.09 30.35
N ARG A 156 -20.41 -11.86 31.62
CA ARG A 156 -19.78 -10.88 32.51
C ARG A 156 -18.29 -11.21 32.74
N GLU A 157 -17.99 -12.47 33.15
CA GLU A 157 -16.61 -12.93 33.39
C GLU A 157 -15.74 -12.80 32.15
N ASP A 158 -16.26 -13.25 31.00
CA ASP A 158 -15.52 -13.25 29.73
C ASP A 158 -15.27 -11.81 29.23
N THR A 159 -16.26 -10.91 29.45
CA THR A 159 -16.10 -9.48 29.12
C THR A 159 -15.04 -8.82 30.01
N LEU A 160 -15.03 -9.09 31.32
CA LEU A 160 -14.00 -8.58 32.22
C LEU A 160 -12.61 -9.11 31.85
N ARG A 161 -12.52 -10.38 31.49
CA ARG A 161 -11.29 -11.01 31.03
C ARG A 161 -10.78 -10.35 29.75
N LEU A 162 -11.66 -10.11 28.76
CA LEU A 162 -11.30 -9.40 27.54
C LEU A 162 -10.81 -7.98 27.84
N LEU A 163 -11.54 -7.22 28.67
CA LEU A 163 -11.18 -5.85 29.00
C LEU A 163 -9.82 -5.76 29.70
N ARG A 164 -9.51 -6.69 30.62
CA ARG A 164 -8.20 -6.77 31.32
C ARG A 164 -7.08 -7.19 30.37
N GLY A 165 -7.40 -7.90 29.28
CA GLY A 165 -6.47 -8.30 28.25
C GLY A 165 -6.27 -7.26 27.12
N LEU A 166 -6.87 -6.07 27.18
CA LEU A 166 -6.65 -5.02 26.19
C LEU A 166 -5.33 -4.29 26.44
N GLN A 167 -4.59 -4.03 25.37
CA GLN A 167 -3.37 -3.21 25.35
C GLN A 167 -3.53 -2.14 24.26
N ILE A 168 -4.11 -1.01 24.63
CA ILE A 168 -4.56 0.02 23.68
C ILE A 168 -3.84 1.32 23.96
N SER A 169 -3.23 1.93 22.93
CA SER A 169 -2.51 3.18 23.10
C SER A 169 -2.72 4.20 21.98
N ASP A 170 -2.49 5.45 22.28
CA ASP A 170 -2.40 6.55 21.32
C ASP A 170 -1.60 7.71 21.94
N PRO A 171 -0.76 8.44 21.19
CA PRO A 171 -0.08 9.63 21.71
C PRO A 171 -1.02 10.79 22.04
N SER A 172 -2.24 10.79 21.49
CA SER A 172 -3.26 11.82 21.72
C SER A 172 -4.12 11.49 22.94
N ARG A 173 -4.06 12.33 23.99
CA ARG A 173 -4.95 12.22 25.15
C ARG A 173 -6.43 12.20 24.77
N ILE A 174 -6.81 13.00 23.77
CA ILE A 174 -8.21 13.08 23.31
C ILE A 174 -8.62 11.76 22.65
N ALA A 175 -7.76 11.16 21.82
CA ALA A 175 -8.01 9.85 21.22
C ALA A 175 -8.26 8.79 22.30
N VAL A 176 -7.43 8.74 23.32
CA VAL A 176 -7.57 7.82 24.46
C VAL A 176 -8.91 8.01 25.17
N VAL A 177 -9.28 9.26 25.49
CA VAL A 177 -10.57 9.56 26.13
C VAL A 177 -11.75 9.15 25.23
N CYS A 178 -11.68 9.44 23.94
CA CYS A 178 -12.71 9.03 22.98
C CYS A 178 -12.82 7.51 22.90
N ALA A 179 -11.70 6.80 22.83
CA ALA A 179 -11.69 5.33 22.78
C ALA A 179 -12.32 4.71 24.04
N ARG A 180 -11.93 5.16 25.24
CA ARG A 180 -12.53 4.71 26.51
C ARG A 180 -14.05 4.93 26.53
N ARG A 181 -14.52 6.10 26.13
CA ARG A 181 -15.96 6.42 26.08
C ARG A 181 -16.70 5.57 25.06
N ARG A 182 -16.09 5.33 23.91
CA ARG A 182 -16.68 4.48 22.87
C ARG A 182 -16.80 3.04 23.30
N ILE A 183 -15.77 2.48 23.96
CA ILE A 183 -15.79 1.13 24.54
C ILE A 183 -16.95 1.02 25.55
N LEU A 184 -17.02 1.94 26.50
CA LEU A 184 -18.09 1.95 27.51
C LEU A 184 -19.48 2.01 26.89
N LEU A 185 -19.68 2.85 25.86
CA LEU A 185 -20.96 2.98 25.17
C LEU A 185 -21.35 1.69 24.42
N VAL A 186 -20.40 1.02 23.79
CA VAL A 186 -20.65 -0.25 23.09
C VAL A 186 -21.10 -1.33 24.08
N LEU A 187 -20.40 -1.48 25.20
CA LEU A 187 -20.74 -2.46 26.24
C LEU A 187 -22.10 -2.18 26.88
N ALA A 188 -22.41 -0.90 27.15
CA ALA A 188 -23.70 -0.50 27.67
C ALA A 188 -24.85 -0.80 26.70
N ARG A 189 -24.67 -0.53 25.41
CA ARG A 189 -25.67 -0.84 24.36
C ARG A 189 -25.90 -2.33 24.18
N SER A 190 -24.89 -3.15 24.45
CA SER A 190 -24.99 -4.61 24.41
C SER A 190 -25.57 -5.22 25.72
N GLY A 191 -25.95 -4.39 26.68
CA GLY A 191 -26.50 -4.86 27.94
C GLY A 191 -25.49 -5.46 28.93
N LEU A 192 -24.20 -5.44 28.61
CA LEU A 192 -23.12 -6.02 29.43
C LEU A 192 -22.69 -5.11 30.58
N VAL A 193 -22.99 -3.81 30.50
CA VAL A 193 -22.62 -2.80 31.50
C VAL A 193 -23.83 -2.02 31.96
N ASP A 194 -23.92 -1.83 33.27
CA ASP A 194 -24.87 -0.91 33.91
C ASP A 194 -24.21 0.48 34.05
N LEU A 195 -24.77 1.48 33.36
CA LEU A 195 -24.25 2.85 33.41
C LEU A 195 -24.69 3.64 34.63
N GLN A 196 -25.73 3.19 35.34
CA GLN A 196 -26.34 3.92 36.45
C GLN A 196 -26.08 3.29 37.81
N GLY A 197 -25.75 1.99 37.85
CA GLY A 197 -25.48 1.23 39.05
C GLY A 197 -24.02 0.77 39.17
N ASP A 198 -23.76 0.14 40.32
CA ASP A 198 -22.45 -0.46 40.60
C ASP A 198 -22.30 -1.85 39.94
N GLY A 199 -23.27 -2.26 39.17
CA GLY A 199 -23.36 -3.61 38.56
C GLY A 199 -23.94 -4.63 39.55
N ASP A 200 -24.08 -5.86 39.06
CA ASP A 200 -24.54 -7.04 39.77
C ASP A 200 -23.84 -8.31 39.26
N ASN A 201 -24.32 -9.48 39.64
CA ASN A 201 -23.78 -10.76 39.15
C ASN A 201 -23.99 -10.97 37.64
N GLN A 202 -24.83 -10.16 36.99
CA GLN A 202 -25.16 -10.27 35.57
C GLN A 202 -24.54 -9.17 34.70
N ARG A 203 -24.34 -7.94 35.26
CA ARG A 203 -23.81 -6.79 34.55
C ARG A 203 -22.65 -6.17 35.28
N ILE A 204 -21.68 -5.66 34.51
CA ILE A 204 -20.50 -4.99 35.05
C ILE A 204 -20.89 -3.56 35.43
N GLY A 205 -20.45 -3.09 36.57
CA GLY A 205 -20.65 -1.70 36.98
C GLY A 205 -19.80 -0.76 36.13
N ARG A 206 -20.33 0.44 35.88
CA ARG A 206 -19.62 1.47 35.11
C ARG A 206 -18.24 1.78 35.69
N LYS A 207 -18.14 1.91 37.02
CA LYS A 207 -16.90 2.26 37.70
C LYS A 207 -15.82 1.21 37.49
N GLU A 208 -16.17 -0.09 37.60
CA GLU A 208 -15.25 -1.20 37.36
C GLU A 208 -14.67 -1.16 35.94
N VAL A 209 -15.52 -0.88 34.91
CA VAL A 209 -15.06 -0.74 33.53
C VAL A 209 -14.14 0.46 33.36
N GLU A 210 -14.49 1.62 33.93
CA GLU A 210 -13.66 2.84 33.81
C GLU A 210 -12.27 2.62 34.45
N GLU A 211 -12.17 1.97 35.61
CA GLU A 211 -10.90 1.65 36.31
C GLU A 211 -10.04 0.70 35.43
N ILE A 212 -10.63 -0.34 34.82
CA ILE A 212 -9.90 -1.24 33.92
C ILE A 212 -9.41 -0.47 32.69
N LEU A 213 -10.24 0.37 32.09
CA LEU A 213 -9.87 1.14 30.89
C LEU A 213 -8.81 2.20 31.18
N GLU A 214 -8.71 2.73 32.41
CA GLU A 214 -7.65 3.65 32.79
C GLU A 214 -6.25 3.00 32.73
N THR A 215 -6.18 1.71 32.98
CA THR A 215 -4.92 0.93 32.95
C THR A 215 -4.62 0.39 31.55
N ASN A 216 -5.65 0.05 30.77
CA ASN A 216 -5.49 -0.73 29.55
C ASN A 216 -5.70 0.07 28.26
N VAL A 217 -6.16 1.33 28.36
CA VAL A 217 -6.28 2.27 27.25
C VAL A 217 -5.55 3.55 27.62
N VAL A 218 -4.29 3.69 27.24
CA VAL A 218 -3.36 4.67 27.81
C VAL A 218 -2.80 5.65 26.78
N GLN A 219 -2.33 6.80 27.27
CA GLN A 219 -1.63 7.77 26.45
C GLN A 219 -0.16 7.40 26.34
N VAL A 220 0.21 6.65 25.29
CA VAL A 220 1.58 6.22 25.00
C VAL A 220 1.80 6.31 23.50
N ASP A 221 2.94 6.85 23.06
CA ASP A 221 3.39 6.82 21.67
C ASP A 221 4.15 5.51 21.43
N ALA A 222 3.49 4.54 20.81
CA ALA A 222 4.07 3.23 20.55
C ALA A 222 5.39 3.30 19.73
N LEU A 223 5.61 4.37 18.96
CA LEU A 223 6.83 4.54 18.17
C LEU A 223 8.01 5.05 18.99
N ARG A 224 7.77 5.83 20.06
CA ARG A 224 8.84 6.54 20.79
C ARG A 224 8.97 6.13 22.24
N ASP A 225 7.84 5.81 22.90
CA ASP A 225 7.83 5.51 24.31
C ASP A 225 8.09 4.01 24.56
N ASN A 226 8.41 3.65 25.81
CA ASN A 226 8.45 2.26 26.22
C ASN A 226 7.04 1.69 26.28
N TRP A 227 6.90 0.43 25.84
CA TRP A 227 5.63 -0.27 25.89
C TRP A 227 5.27 -0.58 27.34
N PRO A 228 4.09 -0.17 27.84
CA PRO A 228 3.82 -0.20 29.28
C PRO A 228 3.42 -1.57 29.83
N TRP A 229 3.10 -2.53 28.95
CA TRP A 229 2.71 -3.88 29.35
C TRP A 229 3.87 -4.85 29.20
N GLN A 230 4.01 -5.78 30.16
CA GLN A 230 5.07 -6.78 30.17
C GLN A 230 4.73 -7.97 29.28
N GLU A 231 3.45 -8.37 29.24
CA GLU A 231 3.01 -9.48 28.40
C GLU A 231 2.86 -9.03 26.95
N ALA A 232 3.50 -9.74 26.04
CA ALA A 232 3.44 -9.45 24.63
C ALA A 232 2.08 -9.86 24.01
N PRO A 233 1.48 -9.04 23.14
CA PRO A 233 0.18 -9.32 22.51
C PRO A 233 0.18 -10.62 21.69
N ARG A 234 -0.97 -11.28 21.66
CA ARG A 234 -1.24 -12.43 20.80
C ARG A 234 -1.91 -12.06 19.50
N LEU A 235 -2.73 -11.02 19.54
CA LEU A 235 -3.42 -10.49 18.37
C LEU A 235 -3.29 -8.97 18.39
N LEU A 236 -2.75 -8.43 17.32
CA LEU A 236 -2.72 -7.01 17.05
C LEU A 236 -3.56 -6.71 15.81
N VAL A 237 -4.56 -5.84 15.97
CA VAL A 237 -5.31 -5.28 14.85
C VAL A 237 -5.23 -3.77 14.95
N SER A 238 -4.77 -3.12 13.88
CA SER A 238 -4.59 -1.67 13.90
C SER A 238 -4.74 -1.02 12.55
N ARG A 239 -5.08 0.27 12.57
CA ARG A 239 -5.03 1.15 11.43
C ARG A 239 -4.17 2.38 11.77
N PRO A 240 -2.86 2.32 11.57
CA PRO A 240 -1.94 3.40 11.89
C PRO A 240 -2.15 4.63 10.99
N PRO A 241 -1.63 5.81 11.36
CA PRO A 241 -1.76 7.02 10.55
C PRO A 241 -1.03 6.92 9.21
N TRP A 242 -1.72 7.26 8.10
CA TRP A 242 -1.18 7.27 6.73
C TRP A 242 -0.58 8.62 6.38
N LEU A 243 0.43 9.04 7.13
CA LEU A 243 1.00 10.36 7.02
C LEU A 243 2.51 10.29 6.82
N ARG A 244 3.01 10.97 5.80
CA ARG A 244 4.46 11.16 5.63
C ARG A 244 5.00 12.14 6.65
N ILE A 245 6.15 11.87 7.22
CA ILE A 245 6.79 12.77 8.19
C ILE A 245 6.97 14.18 7.60
N LYS A 246 7.30 14.29 6.31
CA LYS A 246 7.46 15.58 5.63
C LYS A 246 6.17 16.40 5.52
N ASP A 247 5.01 15.75 5.51
CA ASP A 247 3.71 16.39 5.34
C ASP A 247 3.02 16.68 6.69
N ARG A 248 3.53 16.09 7.80
CA ARG A 248 2.92 16.21 9.14
C ARG A 248 2.81 17.65 9.63
N PHE A 249 3.75 18.49 9.26
CA PHE A 249 3.81 19.89 9.71
C PHE A 249 3.70 20.88 8.55
N ARG A 250 3.07 20.47 7.45
CA ARG A 250 2.85 21.34 6.30
C ARG A 250 1.94 22.52 6.67
N GLY A 251 2.40 23.76 6.41
CA GLY A 251 1.67 24.98 6.76
C GLY A 251 1.94 25.50 8.18
N HIS A 252 2.69 24.77 9.02
CA HIS A 252 3.11 25.27 10.33
C HIS A 252 4.33 26.20 10.17
N PRO A 253 4.39 27.39 10.85
CA PRO A 253 5.53 28.30 10.76
C PRO A 253 6.88 27.64 11.04
N GLU A 254 6.94 26.78 12.05
CA GLU A 254 8.14 26.02 12.45
C GLU A 254 8.18 24.60 11.86
N GLY A 255 7.41 24.34 10.79
CA GLY A 255 7.19 22.99 10.24
C GLY A 255 8.48 22.26 9.85
N SER A 256 9.51 23.00 9.39
CA SER A 256 10.82 22.43 9.06
C SER A 256 11.54 21.89 10.30
N GLU A 257 11.60 22.67 11.37
CA GLU A 257 12.26 22.29 12.62
C GLU A 257 11.52 21.16 13.34
N LEU A 258 10.21 21.21 13.37
CA LEU A 258 9.37 20.13 13.93
C LEU A 258 9.57 18.81 13.20
N ARG A 259 9.71 18.83 11.85
CA ARG A 259 10.05 17.64 11.05
C ARG A 259 11.43 17.09 11.41
N LYS A 260 12.44 17.95 11.48
CA LYS A 260 13.80 17.55 11.85
C LYS A 260 13.83 16.93 13.24
N LYS A 261 13.14 17.57 14.20
CA LYS A 261 13.02 17.08 15.59
C LYS A 261 12.35 15.70 15.65
N LEU A 262 11.23 15.51 14.94
CA LEU A 262 10.55 14.22 14.87
C LEU A 262 11.42 13.14 14.21
N SER A 263 12.04 13.46 13.07
CA SER A 263 12.90 12.52 12.35
C SER A 263 14.14 12.13 13.16
N ARG A 264 14.69 13.06 13.94
CA ARG A 264 15.81 12.78 14.87
C ARG A 264 15.33 11.90 16.02
N SER A 265 14.23 12.27 16.68
CA SER A 265 13.64 11.49 17.77
C SER A 265 13.41 10.03 17.36
N LEU A 266 12.79 9.78 16.18
CA LEU A 266 12.55 8.43 15.68
C LEU A 266 13.84 7.65 15.39
N ARG A 267 14.88 8.32 14.87
CA ARG A 267 16.19 7.69 14.61
C ARG A 267 16.97 7.37 15.88
N ASP A 268 16.81 8.19 16.90
CA ASP A 268 17.54 8.07 18.16
C ASP A 268 16.81 7.15 19.15
N THR A 269 15.57 6.76 18.88
CA THR A 269 14.83 5.80 19.70
C THR A 269 15.51 4.43 19.67
N THR A 270 15.79 3.90 20.84
CA THR A 270 16.41 2.59 21.05
C THR A 270 15.52 1.70 21.91
N GLU A 271 15.71 0.40 21.79
CA GLU A 271 15.15 -0.59 22.70
C GLU A 271 15.98 -0.65 24.00
N ILE A 272 15.53 -1.45 24.97
CA ILE A 272 16.17 -1.58 26.30
C ILE A 272 17.61 -2.11 26.16
N ASP A 273 17.89 -2.94 25.17
CA ASP A 273 19.21 -3.50 24.87
C ASP A 273 20.15 -2.51 24.14
N GLY A 274 19.69 -1.29 23.86
CA GLY A 274 20.43 -0.26 23.14
C GLY A 274 20.39 -0.38 21.61
N SER A 275 19.74 -1.39 21.04
CA SER A 275 19.54 -1.53 19.60
C SER A 275 18.62 -0.44 19.04
N LYS A 276 18.78 -0.08 17.77
CA LYS A 276 17.87 0.87 17.12
C LYS A 276 16.49 0.25 16.92
N ARG A 277 15.46 0.96 17.39
CA ARG A 277 14.06 0.50 17.25
C ARG A 277 13.63 0.33 15.81
N PHE A 278 14.10 1.20 14.90
CA PHE A 278 13.68 1.18 13.50
C PHE A 278 14.84 1.01 12.54
N THR A 279 14.73 0.05 11.64
CA THR A 279 15.68 -0.23 10.56
C THR A 279 15.19 0.30 9.21
N ALA A 280 13.86 0.44 9.04
CA ALA A 280 13.21 0.91 7.80
C ALA A 280 13.13 2.44 7.65
N LEU A 281 13.88 3.23 8.43
CA LEU A 281 13.91 4.70 8.41
C LEU A 281 14.75 5.27 7.24
N ARG A 282 14.45 4.88 6.00
CA ARG A 282 15.14 5.39 4.81
C ARG A 282 14.20 6.17 3.89
N GLY A 283 14.69 7.30 3.35
CA GLY A 283 13.95 8.11 2.37
C GLY A 283 12.75 8.88 2.96
N ASN A 284 11.71 9.06 2.18
CA ASN A 284 10.44 9.68 2.58
C ASN A 284 9.61 8.72 3.43
N VAL A 285 9.87 8.70 4.74
CA VAL A 285 9.21 7.78 5.66
C VAL A 285 7.73 8.16 5.86
N ASN A 286 6.85 7.19 5.66
CA ASN A 286 5.46 7.25 6.08
C ASN A 286 5.29 6.55 7.42
N LEU A 287 4.54 7.14 8.35
CA LEU A 287 4.41 6.63 9.72
C LEU A 287 3.88 5.20 9.78
N TYR A 288 2.95 4.81 8.90
CA TYR A 288 2.41 3.44 8.90
C TYR A 288 3.49 2.36 8.76
N ARG A 289 4.60 2.64 8.05
CA ARG A 289 5.71 1.67 7.92
C ARG A 289 6.38 1.40 9.26
N LEU A 290 6.59 2.45 10.05
CA LEU A 290 7.15 2.31 11.40
C LEU A 290 6.19 1.57 12.34
N TYR A 291 4.87 1.78 12.17
CA TYR A 291 3.89 1.01 12.92
C TYR A 291 3.88 -0.48 12.53
N ILE A 292 4.09 -0.82 11.26
CA ILE A 292 4.24 -2.24 10.86
C ILE A 292 5.48 -2.83 11.54
N GLU A 293 6.65 -2.17 11.42
CA GLU A 293 7.89 -2.62 12.05
C GLU A 293 7.72 -2.74 13.57
N ARG A 294 7.07 -1.75 14.21
CA ARG A 294 6.79 -1.79 15.65
C ARG A 294 5.83 -2.92 16.03
N SER A 295 4.84 -3.22 15.21
CA SER A 295 3.89 -4.33 15.45
C SER A 295 4.60 -5.67 15.48
N LEU A 296 5.57 -5.89 14.58
CA LEU A 296 6.41 -7.10 14.56
C LEU A 296 7.26 -7.26 15.83
N GLN A 297 7.66 -6.15 16.44
CA GLN A 297 8.44 -6.14 17.69
C GLN A 297 7.59 -6.32 18.96
N LEU A 298 6.33 -5.86 18.94
CA LEU A 298 5.44 -5.91 20.08
C LEU A 298 4.79 -7.27 20.27
N VAL A 299 4.37 -7.88 19.16
CA VAL A 299 3.63 -9.13 19.17
C VAL A 299 4.59 -10.29 19.44
N ARG A 300 4.18 -11.24 20.26
CA ARG A 300 4.97 -12.44 20.59
C ARG A 300 5.14 -13.36 19.37
N ASP A 301 6.10 -14.26 19.43
CA ASP A 301 6.24 -15.35 18.46
C ASP A 301 4.97 -16.22 18.42
N GLY A 302 4.52 -16.55 17.20
CA GLY A 302 3.25 -17.21 16.92
C GLY A 302 2.01 -16.33 17.13
N GLY A 303 2.20 -15.07 17.51
CA GLY A 303 1.11 -14.09 17.59
C GLY A 303 0.79 -13.49 16.21
N LYS A 304 -0.40 -12.94 16.07
CA LYS A 304 -0.95 -12.52 14.78
C LYS A 304 -1.12 -11.02 14.68
N ILE A 305 -0.86 -10.49 13.49
CA ILE A 305 -0.99 -9.08 13.15
C ILE A 305 -1.93 -8.94 11.97
N ARG A 306 -2.92 -8.02 12.09
CA ARG A 306 -3.76 -7.54 11.00
C ARG A 306 -3.67 -6.02 10.94
N ILE A 307 -3.02 -5.47 9.93
CA ILE A 307 -2.80 -4.04 9.84
C ILE A 307 -3.35 -3.46 8.54
N ILE A 308 -4.15 -2.38 8.66
CA ILE A 308 -4.83 -1.71 7.56
C ILE A 308 -3.99 -0.52 7.13
N VAL A 309 -3.44 -0.55 5.92
CA VAL A 309 -2.47 0.43 5.41
C VAL A 309 -2.70 0.75 3.93
N PRO A 310 -2.05 1.80 3.39
CA PRO A 310 -2.05 2.05 1.95
C PRO A 310 -1.47 0.88 1.16
N ASP A 311 -2.07 0.56 0.02
CA ASP A 311 -1.65 -0.55 -0.85
C ASP A 311 -0.28 -0.35 -1.49
N THR A 312 0.27 0.87 -1.45
CA THR A 312 1.61 1.19 -1.92
C THR A 312 2.70 0.40 -1.19
N VAL A 313 2.46 0.00 0.08
CA VAL A 313 3.39 -0.87 0.82
C VAL A 313 3.68 -2.19 0.10
N LEU A 314 2.72 -2.69 -0.67
CA LEU A 314 2.85 -3.94 -1.41
C LEU A 314 3.87 -3.86 -2.57
N ARG A 315 4.17 -2.65 -3.10
CA ARG A 315 4.93 -2.49 -4.36
C ARG A 315 6.01 -1.42 -4.32
N GLU A 316 5.87 -0.35 -3.50
CA GLU A 316 6.84 0.75 -3.48
C GLU A 316 8.28 0.28 -3.19
N LYS A 317 9.26 0.86 -3.92
CA LYS A 317 10.70 0.66 -3.69
C LYS A 317 11.11 0.99 -2.25
N SER A 318 10.51 2.03 -1.69
CA SER A 318 10.78 2.49 -0.32
C SER A 318 10.29 1.53 0.78
N SER A 319 9.47 0.54 0.46
CA SER A 319 8.97 -0.49 1.38
C SER A 319 9.68 -1.84 1.25
N VAL A 320 10.72 -1.95 0.41
CA VAL A 320 11.47 -3.21 0.19
C VAL A 320 12.04 -3.76 1.49
N ALA A 321 12.72 -2.94 2.29
CA ALA A 321 13.31 -3.38 3.56
C ALA A 321 12.26 -3.94 4.53
N LEU A 322 11.07 -3.30 4.56
CA LEU A 322 9.96 -3.75 5.39
C LEU A 322 9.40 -5.10 4.90
N ARG A 323 9.19 -5.25 3.57
CA ARG A 323 8.73 -6.52 3.00
C ARG A 323 9.73 -7.65 3.22
N LYS A 324 11.03 -7.38 3.08
CA LYS A 324 12.10 -8.33 3.43
C LYS A 324 12.00 -8.77 4.89
N MET A 325 11.86 -7.85 5.82
CA MET A 325 11.70 -8.14 7.24
C MET A 325 10.48 -9.06 7.48
N ILE A 326 9.34 -8.77 6.84
CA ILE A 326 8.14 -9.60 6.98
C ILE A 326 8.38 -11.01 6.41
N VAL A 327 8.92 -11.13 5.20
CA VAL A 327 9.06 -12.42 4.52
C VAL A 327 10.19 -13.27 5.08
N GLU A 328 11.29 -12.66 5.49
CA GLU A 328 12.52 -13.38 5.90
C GLU A 328 12.54 -13.71 7.40
N GLN A 329 11.81 -12.98 8.23
CA GLN A 329 11.82 -13.11 9.69
C GLN A 329 10.45 -13.43 10.29
N ASN A 330 9.38 -13.44 9.46
CA ASN A 330 8.02 -13.67 9.88
C ASN A 330 7.25 -14.41 8.78
N GLN A 331 6.05 -14.86 9.08
CA GLN A 331 5.16 -15.48 8.11
C GLN A 331 4.14 -14.45 7.61
N TRP A 332 4.34 -13.94 6.41
CA TRP A 332 3.32 -13.14 5.73
C TRP A 332 2.22 -14.07 5.21
N VAL A 333 1.17 -14.24 6.00
CA VAL A 333 0.11 -15.22 5.72
C VAL A 333 -0.79 -14.77 4.58
N SER A 334 -1.20 -13.48 4.61
CA SER A 334 -2.14 -12.97 3.62
C SER A 334 -2.03 -11.47 3.38
N SER A 335 -2.51 -11.03 2.21
CA SER A 335 -2.82 -9.64 1.94
C SER A 335 -4.20 -9.50 1.31
N TRP A 336 -4.98 -8.49 1.71
CA TRP A 336 -6.22 -8.10 1.06
C TRP A 336 -5.98 -6.78 0.35
N TRP A 337 -6.28 -6.71 -0.94
CA TRP A 337 -6.05 -5.50 -1.70
C TRP A 337 -7.34 -4.93 -2.27
N PHE A 338 -7.63 -3.69 -1.89
CA PHE A 338 -8.76 -2.89 -2.37
C PHE A 338 -8.20 -1.75 -3.22
N PRO A 339 -8.40 -1.74 -4.54
CA PRO A 339 -7.91 -0.68 -5.41
C PRO A 339 -8.62 0.66 -5.15
N GLU A 340 -7.97 1.75 -5.52
CA GLU A 340 -8.46 3.14 -5.33
C GLU A 340 -9.93 3.37 -5.71
N PRO A 341 -10.44 2.84 -6.85
CA PRO A 341 -11.83 3.09 -7.25
C PRO A 341 -12.88 2.61 -6.26
N GLN A 342 -12.53 1.68 -5.38
CA GLN A 342 -13.45 1.15 -4.38
C GLN A 342 -13.75 2.16 -3.26
N ARG A 343 -12.92 3.21 -3.11
CA ARG A 343 -13.10 4.32 -2.13
C ARG A 343 -13.55 3.82 -0.75
N ILE A 344 -12.95 2.73 -0.28
CA ILE A 344 -13.29 2.11 1.02
C ILE A 344 -13.20 3.13 2.16
N PHE A 345 -12.23 4.04 2.06
CA PHE A 345 -12.10 5.17 2.99
C PHE A 345 -12.65 6.43 2.32
N PRO A 346 -13.76 7.00 2.83
CA PRO A 346 -14.31 8.24 2.31
C PRO A 346 -13.27 9.37 2.35
N GLY A 347 -13.14 10.10 1.24
CA GLY A 347 -12.20 11.22 1.13
C GLY A 347 -10.74 10.86 0.83
N THR A 348 -10.42 9.57 0.64
CA THR A 348 -9.11 9.15 0.12
C THR A 348 -9.21 8.74 -1.34
N SER A 349 -8.21 9.13 -2.14
CA SER A 349 -7.98 8.66 -3.50
C SER A 349 -6.80 7.69 -3.54
N GLN A 350 -6.77 6.73 -2.63
CA GLN A 350 -5.67 5.80 -2.45
C GLN A 350 -6.20 4.38 -2.23
N GLY A 351 -5.55 3.39 -2.86
CA GLY A 351 -5.81 1.98 -2.61
C GLY A 351 -5.41 1.60 -1.18
N VAL A 352 -6.07 0.58 -0.67
CA VAL A 352 -5.91 0.10 0.71
C VAL A 352 -5.57 -1.39 0.70
N CYS A 353 -4.75 -1.82 1.63
CA CYS A 353 -4.55 -3.24 1.88
C CYS A 353 -4.64 -3.57 3.38
N VAL A 354 -4.96 -4.83 3.65
CA VAL A 354 -4.79 -5.46 4.97
C VAL A 354 -3.63 -6.41 4.86
N ILE A 355 -2.64 -6.27 5.72
CA ILE A 355 -1.52 -7.20 5.82
C ILE A 355 -1.79 -8.12 6.99
N GLY A 356 -1.74 -9.43 6.75
CA GLY A 356 -1.85 -10.48 7.76
C GLY A 356 -0.51 -11.18 7.95
N VAL A 357 0.06 -11.08 9.16
CA VAL A 357 1.35 -11.68 9.51
C VAL A 357 1.20 -12.51 10.77
N GLU A 358 1.87 -13.64 10.83
CA GLU A 358 2.18 -14.36 12.04
C GLU A 358 3.66 -14.12 12.38
N VAL A 359 3.94 -13.69 13.61
CA VAL A 359 5.29 -13.30 14.04
C VAL A 359 6.16 -14.52 14.23
N GLY A 360 7.41 -14.43 13.79
CA GLY A 360 8.38 -15.52 13.81
C GLY A 360 8.34 -16.38 12.56
N GLY A 361 9.37 -17.21 12.38
CA GLY A 361 9.52 -18.09 11.24
C GLY A 361 9.91 -17.40 9.94
N LYS A 362 9.52 -17.97 8.81
CA LYS A 362 9.74 -17.44 7.46
C LYS A 362 8.50 -17.66 6.62
N THR A 363 8.26 -16.79 5.66
CA THR A 363 7.15 -16.95 4.71
C THR A 363 7.52 -17.99 3.65
N GLU A 364 6.86 -19.12 3.63
CA GLU A 364 6.98 -20.12 2.56
C GLU A 364 5.91 -19.92 1.48
N MET A 365 4.70 -19.53 1.90
CA MET A 365 3.60 -19.22 1.02
C MET A 365 2.79 -18.03 1.56
N MET A 366 2.33 -17.15 0.69
CA MET A 366 1.46 -16.03 1.01
C MET A 366 0.26 -16.01 0.08
N THR A 367 -0.95 -15.83 0.63
CA THR A 367 -2.17 -15.67 -0.17
C THR A 367 -2.51 -14.19 -0.36
N SER A 368 -2.54 -13.74 -1.60
CA SER A 368 -2.93 -12.37 -1.95
C SER A 368 -4.35 -12.35 -2.52
N PHE A 369 -5.29 -11.77 -1.78
CA PHE A 369 -6.67 -11.59 -2.19
C PHE A 369 -6.84 -10.22 -2.86
N GLY A 370 -7.44 -10.23 -4.05
CA GLY A 370 -7.75 -8.99 -4.77
C GLY A 370 -7.67 -9.09 -6.29
N PRO A 371 -8.20 -8.06 -6.97
CA PRO A 371 -8.76 -6.81 -6.44
C PRO A 371 -10.13 -7.03 -5.76
N LEU A 372 -10.23 -6.59 -4.52
CA LEU A 372 -11.44 -6.74 -3.71
C LEU A 372 -12.39 -5.56 -3.90
N ARG A 373 -13.69 -5.84 -3.71
CA ARG A 373 -14.77 -4.85 -3.64
C ARG A 373 -15.33 -4.82 -2.22
N THR A 374 -16.09 -3.78 -1.89
CA THR A 374 -16.79 -3.70 -0.61
C THR A 374 -17.70 -4.89 -0.34
N ASP A 375 -18.29 -5.50 -1.39
CA ASP A 375 -19.20 -6.61 -1.26
C ASP A 375 -18.50 -7.96 -1.04
N ASP A 376 -17.19 -8.03 -1.27
CA ASP A 376 -16.38 -9.23 -0.96
C ASP A 376 -16.10 -9.39 0.53
N ILE A 377 -16.50 -8.41 1.38
CA ILE A 377 -16.30 -8.47 2.82
C ILE A 377 -17.63 -8.40 3.59
N SER A 378 -17.72 -9.19 4.64
CA SER A 378 -18.87 -9.26 5.55
C SER A 378 -18.42 -8.97 6.99
N THR A 379 -19.22 -8.21 7.71
CA THR A 379 -18.99 -7.92 9.14
C THR A 379 -19.19 -9.14 10.05
N LYS A 380 -19.81 -10.20 9.54
CA LYS A 380 -20.10 -11.44 10.27
C LYS A 380 -19.10 -12.56 9.96
N THR A 381 -18.70 -12.63 8.68
CA THR A 381 -17.94 -13.77 8.16
C THR A 381 -16.58 -13.39 7.59
N GLY A 382 -16.16 -12.12 7.63
CA GLY A 382 -14.89 -11.67 7.09
C GLY A 382 -14.86 -11.66 5.57
N LEU A 383 -13.80 -12.14 4.96
CA LEU A 383 -13.64 -12.24 3.52
C LEU A 383 -14.54 -13.34 2.94
N ASP A 384 -15.18 -13.06 1.79
CA ASP A 384 -15.96 -14.04 1.06
C ASP A 384 -15.03 -15.09 0.43
N ASN A 385 -15.40 -16.36 0.54
CA ASN A 385 -14.61 -17.48 -0.01
C ASN A 385 -14.54 -17.47 -1.55
N SER A 386 -15.43 -16.74 -2.23
CA SER A 386 -15.41 -16.55 -3.69
C SER A 386 -14.51 -15.41 -4.16
N SER A 387 -13.89 -14.68 -3.24
CA SER A 387 -12.99 -13.57 -3.56
C SER A 387 -11.81 -14.02 -4.41
N PRO A 388 -11.40 -13.23 -5.41
CA PRO A 388 -10.26 -13.58 -6.26
C PRO A 388 -8.97 -13.58 -5.44
N PHE A 389 -8.11 -14.55 -5.65
CA PHE A 389 -6.81 -14.64 -4.99
C PHE A 389 -5.76 -15.33 -5.85
N ILE A 390 -4.51 -15.19 -5.43
CA ILE A 390 -3.35 -15.93 -5.89
C ILE A 390 -2.54 -16.40 -4.68
N GLU A 391 -1.90 -17.54 -4.81
CA GLU A 391 -0.90 -18.03 -3.87
C GLU A 391 0.49 -17.76 -4.42
N MET A 392 1.38 -17.26 -3.57
CA MET A 392 2.73 -16.86 -3.92
C MET A 392 3.72 -17.68 -3.09
N GLU A 393 4.28 -18.70 -3.73
CA GLU A 393 5.35 -19.51 -3.15
C GLU A 393 6.66 -18.70 -3.08
N ARG A 394 7.40 -18.84 -2.00
CA ARG A 394 8.64 -18.10 -1.73
C ARG A 394 9.65 -18.13 -2.88
N GLY A 395 9.92 -19.32 -3.44
CA GLY A 395 10.91 -19.49 -4.50
C GLY A 395 10.60 -18.66 -5.74
N PRO A 396 9.48 -18.92 -6.45
CA PRO A 396 9.02 -18.14 -7.57
C PRO A 396 8.92 -16.64 -7.27
N TRP A 397 8.32 -16.29 -6.14
CA TRP A 397 8.12 -14.91 -5.74
C TRP A 397 9.44 -14.13 -5.58
N SER A 398 10.47 -14.77 -5.01
CA SER A 398 11.79 -14.16 -4.84
C SER A 398 12.41 -13.76 -6.18
N VAL A 399 12.30 -14.63 -7.16
CA VAL A 399 12.87 -14.46 -8.50
C VAL A 399 12.11 -13.41 -9.29
N TRP A 400 10.80 -13.50 -9.36
CA TRP A 400 9.96 -12.56 -10.11
C TRP A 400 10.07 -11.12 -9.63
N THR A 401 10.47 -10.94 -8.40
CA THR A 401 10.56 -9.62 -7.77
C THR A 401 12.00 -9.19 -7.49
N ASP A 402 13.01 -9.95 -7.94
CA ASP A 402 14.41 -9.71 -7.59
C ASP A 402 14.57 -9.52 -6.07
N MET A 403 13.96 -10.40 -5.30
CA MET A 403 13.94 -10.37 -3.83
C MET A 403 13.40 -9.07 -3.20
N THR A 404 12.60 -8.28 -3.92
CA THR A 404 11.92 -7.12 -3.34
C THR A 404 10.60 -7.49 -2.67
N TRP A 405 10.12 -8.71 -2.87
CA TRP A 405 8.89 -9.25 -2.30
C TRP A 405 7.66 -8.37 -2.60
N ALA A 406 7.64 -7.76 -3.78
CA ALA A 406 6.47 -7.02 -4.23
C ALA A 406 5.29 -7.96 -4.48
N VAL A 407 4.07 -7.49 -4.22
CA VAL A 407 2.84 -8.24 -4.47
C VAL A 407 2.20 -7.72 -5.75
N PRO A 408 1.99 -8.55 -6.77
CA PRO A 408 1.49 -8.08 -8.05
C PRO A 408 0.02 -7.63 -7.97
N ARG A 409 -0.33 -6.66 -8.82
CA ARG A 409 -1.73 -6.32 -9.09
C ARG A 409 -2.31 -7.33 -10.06
N MET A 410 -3.35 -8.01 -9.66
CA MET A 410 -4.01 -9.00 -10.51
C MET A 410 -5.38 -8.49 -11.00
N PRO A 411 -5.80 -8.82 -12.21
CA PRO A 411 -7.18 -8.65 -12.64
C PRO A 411 -8.15 -9.49 -11.80
N ARG A 412 -9.43 -9.08 -11.77
CA ARG A 412 -10.45 -9.81 -11.01
C ARG A 412 -10.88 -11.09 -11.71
N ASP A 413 -11.03 -11.05 -13.02
CA ASP A 413 -11.44 -12.20 -13.80
C ASP A 413 -10.28 -13.20 -13.99
N ASP A 414 -10.62 -14.48 -14.05
CA ASP A 414 -9.64 -15.56 -14.06
C ASP A 414 -8.84 -15.61 -15.38
N PHE A 415 -9.46 -15.28 -16.49
CA PHE A 415 -8.81 -15.28 -17.81
C PHE A 415 -7.68 -14.24 -17.86
N SER A 416 -7.99 -12.98 -17.55
CA SER A 416 -6.99 -11.90 -17.50
C SER A 416 -5.90 -12.17 -16.45
N ARG A 417 -6.27 -12.79 -15.32
CA ARG A 417 -5.30 -13.17 -14.27
C ARG A 417 -4.29 -14.16 -14.79
N ARG A 418 -4.73 -15.20 -15.52
CA ARG A 418 -3.83 -16.19 -16.15
C ARG A 418 -2.92 -15.54 -17.19
N ALA A 419 -3.42 -14.58 -17.97
CA ALA A 419 -2.60 -13.85 -18.93
C ALA A 419 -1.48 -13.06 -18.24
N VAL A 420 -1.79 -12.36 -17.13
CA VAL A 420 -0.77 -11.65 -16.33
C VAL A 420 0.25 -12.62 -15.74
N LEU A 421 -0.20 -13.74 -15.16
CA LEU A 421 0.68 -14.77 -14.61
C LEU A 421 1.59 -15.39 -15.68
N LYS A 422 1.04 -15.63 -16.86
CA LYS A 422 1.82 -16.13 -18.00
C LYS A 422 2.88 -15.11 -18.40
N ALA A 423 2.53 -13.83 -18.58
CA ALA A 423 3.50 -12.79 -18.91
C ALA A 423 4.60 -12.65 -17.85
N ILE A 424 4.26 -12.75 -16.55
CA ILE A 424 5.23 -12.75 -15.47
C ILE A 424 6.17 -13.96 -15.57
N GLY A 425 5.63 -15.15 -15.82
CA GLY A 425 6.42 -16.38 -15.95
C GLY A 425 7.35 -16.37 -17.16
N ASP A 426 6.84 -15.96 -18.34
CA ASP A 426 7.60 -15.95 -19.60
C ASP A 426 8.74 -14.90 -19.60
N LEU A 427 8.56 -13.81 -18.87
CA LEU A 427 9.54 -12.72 -18.82
C LEU A 427 10.44 -12.77 -17.56
N ALA A 428 10.23 -13.72 -16.66
CA ALA A 428 10.89 -13.75 -15.35
C ALA A 428 12.42 -13.90 -15.44
N ASP A 429 12.91 -14.66 -16.42
CA ASP A 429 14.32 -14.97 -16.64
C ASP A 429 15.01 -13.97 -17.59
N GLN A 430 14.27 -13.04 -18.17
CA GLN A 430 14.84 -12.06 -19.10
C GLN A 430 15.66 -11.01 -18.34
N PRO A 431 16.84 -10.61 -18.87
CA PRO A 431 17.63 -9.56 -18.27
C PRO A 431 16.84 -8.24 -18.17
N ARG A 432 16.95 -7.57 -17.02
CA ARG A 432 16.30 -6.27 -16.83
C ARG A 432 16.99 -5.19 -17.65
N LEU A 433 16.22 -4.24 -18.13
CA LEU A 433 16.71 -3.15 -18.98
C LEU A 433 17.89 -2.37 -18.36
N GLY A 434 17.89 -2.19 -17.04
CA GLY A 434 18.96 -1.52 -16.29
C GLY A 434 20.09 -2.43 -15.79
N GLU A 435 20.09 -3.74 -16.12
CA GLU A 435 21.10 -4.69 -15.67
C GLU A 435 22.17 -4.93 -16.72
N GLU A 436 23.39 -5.17 -16.25
CA GLU A 436 24.48 -5.67 -17.08
C GLU A 436 24.07 -6.99 -17.73
N GLY A 437 24.34 -7.14 -19.01
CA GLY A 437 23.93 -8.32 -19.79
C GLY A 437 22.58 -8.18 -20.51
N ASN A 438 21.83 -7.12 -20.27
CA ASN A 438 20.75 -6.77 -21.19
C ASN A 438 21.35 -6.29 -22.53
N TRP A 439 20.76 -6.68 -23.65
CA TRP A 439 21.28 -6.35 -24.98
C TRP A 439 21.34 -4.84 -25.28
N LEU A 440 20.53 -4.02 -24.58
CA LEU A 440 20.57 -2.56 -24.62
C LEU A 440 21.53 -1.94 -23.59
N ASN A 441 22.18 -2.73 -22.75
CA ASN A 441 22.97 -2.23 -21.64
C ASN A 441 24.39 -2.84 -21.64
N PRO A 442 25.25 -2.45 -22.61
CA PRO A 442 26.64 -2.89 -22.62
C PRO A 442 27.38 -2.40 -21.36
N SER A 443 28.27 -3.24 -20.82
CA SER A 443 28.93 -3.01 -19.53
C SER A 443 29.77 -1.72 -19.46
N ASP A 444 30.32 -1.29 -20.58
CA ASP A 444 31.22 -0.12 -20.64
C ASP A 444 30.47 1.22 -20.71
N ASP A 445 29.22 1.22 -21.21
CA ASP A 445 28.38 2.43 -21.30
C ASP A 445 26.91 2.06 -21.07
N PRO A 446 26.46 2.01 -19.82
CA PRO A 446 25.11 1.58 -19.48
C PRO A 446 24.06 2.60 -19.91
N ILE A 447 22.91 2.10 -20.35
CA ILE A 447 21.75 2.95 -20.65
C ILE A 447 21.32 3.70 -19.38
N ARG A 448 20.71 4.86 -19.60
CA ARG A 448 20.19 5.68 -18.51
C ARG A 448 18.73 6.02 -18.76
N VAL A 449 17.90 5.79 -17.77
CA VAL A 449 16.51 6.26 -17.78
C VAL A 449 16.48 7.68 -17.21
N ARG A 450 16.08 8.64 -18.02
CA ARG A 450 16.02 10.06 -17.68
C ARG A 450 14.58 10.54 -17.57
N VAL A 451 14.37 11.54 -16.73
CA VAL A 451 13.15 12.35 -16.71
C VAL A 451 13.36 13.53 -17.67
N GLY A 452 12.31 13.99 -18.31
CA GLY A 452 12.37 15.17 -19.17
C GLY A 452 12.97 16.39 -18.49
N GLU A 453 13.64 17.23 -19.26
CA GLU A 453 14.52 18.31 -18.82
C GLU A 453 13.76 19.39 -18.03
N ILE A 454 12.47 19.59 -18.33
CA ILE A 454 11.69 20.71 -17.82
C ILE A 454 10.77 20.29 -16.68
N ASP A 455 11.01 20.80 -15.48
CA ASP A 455 10.05 20.74 -14.38
C ASP A 455 8.95 21.78 -14.62
N GLN A 456 7.79 21.34 -15.12
CA GLN A 456 6.65 22.17 -15.48
C GLN A 456 6.15 23.06 -14.34
N SER A 457 6.34 22.63 -13.09
CA SER A 457 5.92 23.43 -11.92
C SER A 457 6.89 24.57 -11.62
N LYS A 458 8.18 24.36 -11.91
CA LYS A 458 9.25 25.32 -11.66
C LYS A 458 9.37 26.35 -12.77
N TRP A 459 9.14 25.92 -14.01
CA TRP A 459 9.37 26.70 -15.22
C TRP A 459 8.06 27.06 -15.94
N SER A 460 6.96 27.18 -15.19
CA SER A 460 5.63 27.43 -15.76
C SER A 460 5.50 28.76 -16.52
N THR A 461 6.37 29.72 -16.25
CA THR A 461 6.41 31.03 -16.95
C THR A 461 7.05 30.97 -18.32
N ASP A 462 7.82 29.93 -18.61
CA ASP A 462 8.58 29.78 -19.85
C ASP A 462 7.93 28.69 -20.76
N ILE A 463 6.70 28.26 -20.40
CA ILE A 463 5.89 27.31 -21.15
C ILE A 463 4.67 28.03 -21.68
N ASP A 464 4.60 28.19 -23.00
CA ASP A 464 3.58 28.93 -23.70
C ASP A 464 2.69 28.03 -24.59
N SER A 465 1.64 28.61 -25.14
CA SER A 465 0.84 27.96 -26.19
C SER A 465 1.62 27.92 -27.49
N TRP A 466 1.53 26.81 -28.21
CA TRP A 466 2.18 26.67 -29.52
C TRP A 466 1.74 27.76 -30.49
N ASN A 467 2.72 28.37 -31.11
CA ASN A 467 2.56 29.36 -32.17
C ASN A 467 3.64 29.10 -33.23
N GLU A 468 3.24 28.94 -34.48
CA GLU A 468 4.12 28.64 -35.61
C GLU A 468 5.10 29.76 -35.92
N ASP A 469 4.75 31.03 -35.58
CA ASP A 469 5.55 32.22 -35.81
C ASP A 469 6.54 32.53 -34.67
N SER A 470 6.62 31.68 -33.63
CA SER A 470 7.45 31.94 -32.47
C SER A 470 8.84 31.31 -32.58
N ASP A 471 9.85 31.97 -32.00
CA ASP A 471 11.24 31.49 -31.95
C ASP A 471 11.49 30.37 -30.91
N GLY A 472 10.42 29.87 -30.24
CA GLY A 472 10.53 28.82 -29.24
C GLY A 472 10.62 27.42 -29.83
N VAL A 473 11.04 26.45 -29.00
CA VAL A 473 11.16 25.05 -29.41
C VAL A 473 9.93 24.23 -29.00
N PRO A 474 9.60 23.13 -29.72
CA PRO A 474 8.51 22.25 -29.31
C PRO A 474 8.72 21.69 -27.90
N PHE A 475 7.68 21.82 -27.06
CA PHE A 475 7.64 21.29 -25.70
C PHE A 475 6.75 20.07 -25.64
N ILE A 476 7.34 18.88 -25.48
CA ILE A 476 6.62 17.62 -25.41
C ILE A 476 6.40 17.19 -23.96
N ARG A 477 5.15 16.92 -23.63
CA ARG A 477 4.72 16.45 -22.31
C ARG A 477 3.93 15.15 -22.41
N GLY A 478 3.65 14.50 -21.27
CA GLY A 478 2.98 13.21 -21.23
C GLY A 478 1.61 13.16 -21.92
N SER A 479 0.88 14.30 -22.00
CA SER A 479 -0.40 14.35 -22.71
C SER A 479 -0.30 14.22 -24.23
N HIS A 480 0.88 14.41 -24.80
CA HIS A 480 1.12 14.25 -26.24
C HIS A 480 1.34 12.79 -26.67
N PHE A 481 1.44 11.85 -25.74
CA PHE A 481 1.55 10.41 -26.03
C PHE A 481 0.14 9.82 -26.19
N LEU A 482 -0.32 9.69 -27.41
CA LEU A 482 -1.63 9.14 -27.73
C LEU A 482 -1.55 7.69 -28.16
N LEU A 483 -2.52 6.92 -27.69
CA LEU A 483 -2.75 5.55 -28.13
C LEU A 483 -3.93 5.56 -29.12
N GLU A 484 -3.66 5.22 -30.37
CA GLU A 484 -4.66 5.11 -31.44
C GLU A 484 -4.44 3.80 -32.19
N GLU A 485 -5.49 3.00 -32.35
CA GLU A 485 -5.45 1.71 -33.05
C GLU A 485 -4.30 0.77 -32.58
N GLY A 486 -4.02 0.77 -31.26
CA GLY A 486 -2.97 -0.07 -30.67
C GLY A 486 -1.55 0.49 -30.81
N ARG A 487 -1.34 1.61 -31.50
CA ARG A 487 -0.04 2.28 -31.66
C ARG A 487 0.05 3.54 -30.81
N VAL A 488 1.25 3.80 -30.29
CA VAL A 488 1.54 5.04 -29.56
C VAL A 488 2.29 6.00 -30.47
N SER A 489 1.77 7.21 -30.59
CA SER A 489 2.36 8.29 -31.40
C SER A 489 2.50 9.57 -30.57
N ILE A 490 3.37 10.46 -31.03
CA ILE A 490 3.47 11.83 -30.51
C ILE A 490 2.55 12.73 -31.33
N ARG A 491 1.52 13.25 -30.65
CA ARG A 491 0.63 14.26 -31.23
C ARG A 491 0.99 15.62 -30.64
N HIS A 492 1.62 16.45 -31.44
CA HIS A 492 2.07 17.77 -31.04
C HIS A 492 1.86 18.77 -32.19
N PRO A 493 1.43 20.03 -31.89
CA PRO A 493 1.11 21.03 -32.93
C PRO A 493 2.23 21.33 -33.92
N ALA A 494 3.50 21.17 -33.51
CA ALA A 494 4.65 21.32 -34.40
C ALA A 494 4.74 20.26 -35.51
N TYR A 495 4.10 19.09 -35.30
CA TYR A 495 4.21 17.93 -36.18
C TYR A 495 2.87 17.49 -36.77
N ASP A 496 1.76 18.08 -36.31
CA ASP A 496 0.40 17.77 -36.73
C ASP A 496 -0.43 19.06 -36.90
N ALA A 497 -0.50 19.56 -38.13
CA ALA A 497 -1.24 20.78 -38.47
C ALA A 497 -2.76 20.64 -38.30
N SER A 498 -3.30 19.41 -38.11
CA SER A 498 -4.74 19.20 -37.91
C SER A 498 -5.22 19.60 -36.51
N ILE A 499 -4.31 19.91 -35.58
CA ILE A 499 -4.65 20.33 -34.21
C ILE A 499 -5.18 21.76 -34.23
N GLU A 500 -6.47 21.93 -33.91
CA GLU A 500 -7.14 23.23 -33.91
C GLU A 500 -6.60 24.19 -32.85
N ASP A 501 -6.72 25.49 -33.11
CA ASP A 501 -6.38 26.54 -32.15
C ASP A 501 -7.25 26.40 -30.88
N GLY A 502 -6.58 26.43 -29.72
CA GLY A 502 -7.26 26.26 -28.45
C GLY A 502 -7.39 24.79 -27.99
N ALA A 503 -7.00 23.81 -28.82
CA ALA A 503 -6.91 22.42 -28.38
C ALA A 503 -5.91 22.24 -27.23
N THR A 504 -6.14 21.22 -26.37
CA THR A 504 -5.26 20.92 -25.22
C THR A 504 -3.82 20.65 -25.65
N GLU A 505 -3.64 20.10 -26.84
CA GLU A 505 -2.33 19.80 -27.42
C GLU A 505 -1.54 21.08 -27.78
N ARG A 506 -2.21 22.16 -28.18
CA ARG A 506 -1.58 23.48 -28.43
C ARG A 506 -1.28 24.24 -27.15
N ALA A 507 -2.08 24.05 -26.11
CA ALA A 507 -1.85 24.68 -24.83
C ALA A 507 -0.58 24.15 -24.15
N HIS A 508 0.32 25.05 -23.72
CA HIS A 508 1.58 24.69 -23.07
C HIS A 508 2.42 23.69 -23.89
N ALA A 509 2.59 23.97 -25.18
CA ALA A 509 3.34 23.13 -26.12
C ALA A 509 4.58 23.82 -26.71
N LEU A 510 4.91 25.03 -26.26
CA LEU A 510 6.06 25.81 -26.66
C LEU A 510 6.98 26.06 -25.47
N TRP A 511 8.28 25.91 -25.67
CA TRP A 511 9.31 26.26 -24.70
C TRP A 511 10.07 27.50 -25.17
N SER A 512 10.08 28.55 -24.34
CA SER A 512 10.78 29.83 -24.58
C SER A 512 11.92 30.09 -23.60
N GLY A 513 12.23 29.13 -22.71
CA GLY A 513 13.28 29.25 -21.70
C GLY A 513 14.69 28.96 -22.22
N SER A 514 15.67 28.97 -21.31
CA SER A 514 17.10 28.88 -21.62
C SER A 514 17.66 27.46 -21.78
N ILE A 515 16.87 26.41 -21.54
CA ILE A 515 17.33 25.01 -21.71
C ILE A 515 17.25 24.67 -23.19
N GLU A 516 18.38 24.26 -23.74
CA GLU A 516 18.52 23.93 -25.17
C GLU A 516 17.84 22.59 -25.51
N ALA A 517 17.26 22.51 -26.70
CA ALA A 517 16.73 21.28 -27.27
C ALA A 517 17.85 20.29 -27.61
N LYS A 518 17.54 19.00 -27.53
CA LYS A 518 18.45 17.94 -27.96
C LYS A 518 18.25 17.64 -29.44
N GLY A 519 19.30 17.77 -30.22
CA GLY A 519 19.32 17.53 -31.67
C GLY A 519 19.29 16.07 -32.09
N VAL A 520 18.75 15.17 -31.26
CA VAL A 520 18.68 13.71 -31.53
C VAL A 520 17.30 13.17 -31.21
N SER A 521 16.83 12.22 -32.03
CA SER A 521 15.61 11.46 -31.75
C SER A 521 15.81 10.58 -30.50
N ARG A 522 14.74 10.41 -29.73
CA ARG A 522 14.78 9.66 -28.44
C ARG A 522 13.59 8.73 -28.32
N VAL A 523 13.80 7.53 -27.77
CA VAL A 523 12.70 6.68 -27.33
C VAL A 523 12.24 7.15 -25.94
N ALA A 524 10.99 7.55 -25.84
CA ALA A 524 10.42 8.14 -24.64
C ALA A 524 9.06 7.56 -24.29
N CYS A 525 8.66 7.66 -23.03
CA CYS A 525 7.35 7.21 -22.58
C CYS A 525 6.66 8.23 -21.67
N GLN A 526 5.33 8.15 -21.64
CA GLN A 526 4.52 8.91 -20.72
C GLN A 526 4.81 8.50 -19.27
N ALA A 527 5.24 9.44 -18.42
CA ALA A 527 5.62 9.19 -17.03
C ALA A 527 4.40 9.10 -16.07
N ILE A 528 3.24 9.64 -16.43
CA ILE A 528 2.05 9.62 -15.58
C ILE A 528 0.90 8.98 -16.35
N VAL A 529 0.62 7.72 -16.03
CA VAL A 529 -0.47 6.95 -16.65
C VAL A 529 -1.29 6.27 -15.56
N ASN A 530 -2.59 6.54 -15.54
CA ASN A 530 -3.49 5.83 -14.63
C ASN A 530 -3.45 4.32 -14.94
N ALA A 531 -3.30 3.50 -13.91
CA ALA A 531 -3.22 2.05 -14.03
C ALA A 531 -4.48 1.39 -14.65
N GLN A 532 -5.58 2.14 -14.76
CA GLN A 532 -6.84 1.69 -15.39
C GLN A 532 -6.94 2.04 -16.88
N LYS A 533 -5.99 2.81 -17.41
CA LYS A 533 -5.95 3.07 -18.85
C LYS A 533 -5.71 1.76 -19.61
N GLU A 534 -6.19 1.71 -20.85
CA GLU A 534 -6.03 0.58 -21.75
C GLU A 534 -4.58 0.08 -21.83
N ARG A 535 -3.60 1.00 -21.88
CA ARG A 535 -2.17 0.70 -21.86
C ARG A 535 -1.44 1.60 -20.85
N ARG A 536 -0.61 1.00 -20.00
CA ARG A 536 0.24 1.71 -19.05
C ARG A 536 1.55 2.18 -19.68
N LEU A 537 2.22 1.31 -20.41
CA LEU A 537 3.43 1.65 -21.14
C LEU A 537 3.05 2.29 -22.47
N ARG A 538 3.47 3.55 -22.66
CA ARG A 538 3.22 4.31 -23.87
C ARG A 538 4.52 4.89 -24.38
N TRP A 539 5.21 4.12 -25.18
CA TRP A 539 6.49 4.48 -25.77
C TRP A 539 6.31 5.02 -27.18
N ALA A 540 7.04 6.07 -27.51
CA ALA A 540 7.11 6.62 -28.86
C ALA A 540 8.49 7.19 -29.13
N VAL A 541 8.84 7.32 -30.40
CA VAL A 541 10.01 8.10 -30.81
C VAL A 541 9.65 9.57 -30.79
N VAL A 542 10.42 10.33 -30.05
CA VAL A 542 10.30 11.79 -29.97
C VAL A 542 11.27 12.39 -30.98
N PRO A 543 10.81 13.33 -31.84
CA PRO A 543 11.66 14.00 -32.82
C PRO A 543 12.84 14.74 -32.19
N PRO A 544 13.91 15.03 -32.98
CA PRO A 544 14.97 15.90 -32.55
C PRO A 544 14.48 17.34 -32.33
N ASP A 545 15.33 18.18 -31.80
CA ASP A 545 15.12 19.63 -31.64
C ASP A 545 13.88 20.02 -30.81
N CYS A 546 13.55 19.20 -29.81
CA CYS A 546 12.51 19.47 -28.84
C CYS A 546 12.99 19.29 -27.39
N VAL A 547 12.25 19.86 -26.43
CA VAL A 547 12.45 19.64 -24.99
C VAL A 547 11.33 18.81 -24.40
N LEU A 548 11.64 18.04 -23.35
CA LEU A 548 10.70 17.15 -22.69
C LEU A 548 10.32 17.66 -21.30
N GLY A 549 9.06 17.65 -20.97
CA GLY A 549 8.56 17.94 -19.63
C GLY A 549 8.79 16.76 -18.66
N ASN A 550 8.80 17.03 -17.36
CA ASN A 550 8.94 16.03 -16.30
C ASN A 550 7.78 15.01 -16.19
N SER A 551 6.79 15.09 -17.07
CA SER A 551 5.75 14.08 -17.29
C SER A 551 6.12 13.05 -18.38
N VAL A 552 7.37 13.08 -18.85
CA VAL A 552 7.94 12.17 -19.85
C VAL A 552 9.22 11.58 -19.28
N ASN A 553 9.43 10.27 -19.46
CA ASN A 553 10.72 9.59 -19.26
C ASN A 553 11.28 9.20 -20.61
N TYR A 554 12.60 9.14 -20.74
CA TYR A 554 13.25 8.72 -21.99
C TYR A 554 14.49 7.87 -21.72
N LEU A 555 14.87 7.08 -22.71
CA LEU A 555 16.11 6.30 -22.70
C LEU A 555 17.24 7.12 -23.32
N GLU A 556 18.35 7.26 -22.60
CA GLU A 556 19.61 7.72 -23.10
C GLU A 556 20.41 6.48 -23.48
N LEU A 557 20.43 6.17 -24.77
CA LEU A 557 21.04 4.96 -25.31
C LEU A 557 22.52 5.20 -25.61
N PRO A 558 23.40 4.22 -25.35
CA PRO A 558 24.79 4.25 -25.78
C PRO A 558 24.93 4.33 -27.32
N GLU A 559 25.98 4.95 -27.80
CA GLU A 559 26.26 5.10 -29.23
C GLU A 559 26.35 3.73 -29.92
N VAL A 560 27.02 2.77 -29.31
CA VAL A 560 27.12 1.39 -29.82
C VAL A 560 25.77 0.71 -30.01
N VAL A 561 24.78 1.03 -29.16
CA VAL A 561 23.41 0.51 -29.29
C VAL A 561 22.68 1.20 -30.44
N LEU A 562 22.85 2.52 -30.57
CA LEU A 562 22.26 3.29 -31.66
C LEU A 562 22.81 2.82 -33.03
N ASP A 563 24.12 2.59 -33.12
CA ASP A 563 24.76 2.05 -34.33
C ASP A 563 24.25 0.66 -34.68
N GLY A 564 24.15 -0.24 -33.69
CA GLY A 564 23.58 -1.58 -33.89
C GLY A 564 22.13 -1.55 -34.37
N LEU A 565 21.29 -0.71 -33.76
CA LEU A 565 19.91 -0.52 -34.20
C LEU A 565 19.83 0.07 -35.61
N ALA A 566 20.71 1.01 -35.95
CA ALA A 566 20.76 1.61 -37.27
C ALA A 566 21.19 0.60 -38.35
N GLU A 567 22.18 -0.25 -38.04
CA GLU A 567 22.64 -1.30 -38.94
C GLU A 567 21.55 -2.35 -39.18
N GLU A 568 20.88 -2.79 -38.13
CA GLU A 568 19.84 -3.83 -38.21
C GLU A 568 18.58 -3.34 -38.95
N HIS A 569 18.19 -2.08 -38.77
CA HIS A 569 16.91 -1.55 -39.26
C HIS A 569 17.02 -0.55 -40.43
N GLY A 570 18.26 -0.29 -40.92
CA GLY A 570 18.49 0.62 -42.04
C GLY A 570 18.44 2.11 -41.69
N GLY A 571 18.63 2.46 -40.43
CA GLY A 571 18.73 3.83 -39.94
C GLY A 571 18.34 3.98 -38.49
N VAL A 572 18.88 5.00 -37.80
CA VAL A 572 18.67 5.23 -36.37
C VAL A 572 17.18 5.38 -36.04
N ASP A 573 16.43 6.19 -36.79
CA ASP A 573 15.01 6.42 -36.53
C ASP A 573 14.17 5.15 -36.67
N GLN A 574 14.48 4.29 -37.67
CA GLN A 574 13.80 3.01 -37.86
C GLN A 574 14.14 2.04 -36.71
N GLY A 575 15.39 2.01 -36.27
CA GLY A 575 15.80 1.24 -35.10
C GLY A 575 15.10 1.70 -33.80
N LEU A 576 15.00 3.01 -33.59
CA LEU A 576 14.28 3.56 -32.44
C LEU A 576 12.76 3.25 -32.50
N LEU A 577 12.15 3.27 -33.69
CA LEU A 577 10.74 2.86 -33.86
C LEU A 577 10.54 1.38 -33.50
N SER A 578 11.41 0.50 -33.99
CA SER A 578 11.38 -0.93 -33.66
C SER A 578 11.52 -1.16 -32.15
N LEU A 579 12.46 -0.46 -31.50
CA LEU A 579 12.60 -0.52 -30.03
C LEU A 579 11.35 -0.02 -29.31
N ALA A 580 10.75 1.09 -29.76
CA ALA A 580 9.53 1.60 -29.16
C ALA A 580 8.35 0.62 -29.30
N GLU A 581 8.22 -0.06 -30.44
CA GLU A 581 7.23 -1.11 -30.66
C GLU A 581 7.45 -2.32 -29.73
N GLN A 582 8.68 -2.76 -29.55
CA GLN A 582 9.02 -3.83 -28.63
C GLN A 582 8.71 -3.45 -27.16
N LEU A 583 9.05 -2.21 -26.75
CA LEU A 583 8.72 -1.68 -25.43
C LEU A 583 7.21 -1.50 -25.20
N ASN A 584 6.43 -1.41 -26.26
CA ASN A 584 4.97 -1.39 -26.27
C ASN A 584 4.34 -2.79 -26.35
N SER A 585 5.11 -3.88 -26.25
CA SER A 585 4.52 -5.23 -26.29
C SER A 585 3.51 -5.42 -25.14
N ASP A 586 2.47 -6.22 -25.40
CA ASP A 586 1.44 -6.51 -24.40
C ASP A 586 2.00 -7.24 -23.17
N ALA A 587 2.98 -8.10 -23.38
CA ALA A 587 3.65 -8.79 -22.28
C ALA A 587 4.35 -7.82 -21.32
N LEU A 588 5.07 -6.81 -21.85
CA LEU A 588 5.71 -5.78 -21.01
C LEU A 588 4.69 -4.85 -20.35
N ASP A 589 3.57 -4.54 -21.03
CA ASP A 589 2.50 -3.75 -20.42
C ASP A 589 1.84 -4.51 -19.26
N LEU A 590 1.53 -5.79 -19.42
CA LEU A 590 1.01 -6.65 -18.35
C LEU A 590 1.99 -6.77 -17.18
N TRP A 591 3.28 -6.96 -17.47
CA TRP A 591 4.33 -6.95 -16.46
C TRP A 591 4.35 -5.62 -15.70
N SER A 592 4.43 -4.50 -16.41
CA SER A 592 4.45 -3.17 -15.78
C SER A 592 3.23 -2.90 -14.91
N ARG A 593 2.04 -3.33 -15.34
CA ARG A 593 0.80 -3.19 -14.56
C ARG A 593 0.82 -4.01 -13.29
N ALA A 594 1.32 -5.24 -13.37
CA ALA A 594 1.40 -6.14 -12.23
C ALA A 594 2.23 -5.53 -11.08
N TRP A 595 3.33 -4.88 -11.39
CA TRP A 595 4.25 -4.33 -10.39
C TRP A 595 4.08 -2.82 -10.12
N ALA A 596 3.11 -2.16 -10.74
CA ALA A 596 2.86 -0.73 -10.58
C ALA A 596 2.54 -0.36 -9.13
N ALA A 597 3.34 0.51 -8.54
CA ALA A 597 3.10 1.04 -7.20
C ALA A 597 2.02 2.13 -7.18
N ASN A 598 2.00 2.98 -8.22
CA ASN A 598 1.09 4.12 -8.35
C ASN A 598 0.88 4.48 -9.83
N ASN A 599 0.32 5.65 -10.12
CA ASN A 599 0.07 6.12 -11.49
C ASN A 599 1.34 6.63 -12.20
N ASN A 600 2.48 6.74 -11.53
CA ASN A 600 3.73 7.13 -12.17
C ASN A 600 4.44 5.89 -12.71
N VAL A 601 4.94 5.98 -13.93
CA VAL A 601 5.92 5.06 -14.50
C VAL A 601 7.29 5.59 -14.09
N ASN A 602 7.80 5.09 -12.96
CA ASN A 602 9.06 5.60 -12.39
C ASN A 602 10.28 5.02 -13.11
N ASN A 603 11.41 5.75 -13.11
CA ASN A 603 12.65 5.29 -13.75
C ASN A 603 13.07 3.90 -13.28
N TYR A 604 13.00 3.62 -11.98
CA TYR A 604 13.34 2.30 -11.44
C TYR A 604 12.38 1.19 -11.88
N GLU A 605 11.13 1.51 -12.28
CA GLU A 605 10.19 0.54 -12.86
C GLU A 605 10.58 0.24 -14.30
N ILE A 606 11.02 1.27 -15.05
CA ILE A 606 11.55 1.12 -16.42
C ILE A 606 12.85 0.31 -16.41
N GLU A 607 13.81 0.64 -15.55
CA GLU A 607 15.08 -0.08 -15.38
C GLU A 607 14.87 -1.57 -15.07
N ARG A 608 13.72 -1.93 -14.49
CA ARG A 608 13.36 -3.31 -14.13
C ARG A 608 12.46 -4.01 -15.16
N LEU A 609 12.19 -3.40 -16.31
CA LEU A 609 11.47 -4.07 -17.38
C LEU A 609 12.32 -5.23 -17.91
N PRO A 610 11.78 -6.45 -17.97
CA PRO A 610 12.46 -7.60 -18.57
C PRO A 610 12.37 -7.46 -20.09
N LEU A 611 13.43 -7.00 -20.74
CA LEU A 611 13.45 -6.77 -22.17
C LEU A 611 14.26 -7.86 -22.90
N PRO A 612 13.59 -8.87 -23.50
CA PRO A 612 14.29 -9.87 -24.30
C PRO A 612 14.93 -9.23 -25.54
N PRO A 613 15.99 -9.82 -26.10
CA PRO A 613 16.53 -9.38 -27.37
C PRO A 613 15.45 -9.50 -28.47
N PRO A 614 15.51 -8.68 -29.53
CA PRO A 614 14.61 -8.82 -30.66
C PRO A 614 14.65 -10.26 -31.19
N SER A 615 13.49 -10.90 -31.33
CA SER A 615 13.49 -12.26 -31.89
C SER A 615 13.56 -12.17 -33.41
N THR A 616 14.39 -13.00 -34.02
CA THR A 616 14.44 -13.20 -35.48
C THR A 616 13.17 -13.86 -36.03
N ASP A 617 12.36 -14.46 -35.15
CA ASP A 617 11.07 -15.06 -35.48
C ASP A 617 9.95 -14.29 -34.77
N GLY A 618 9.39 -13.33 -35.48
CA GLY A 618 8.17 -12.57 -35.22
C GLY A 618 7.54 -12.58 -33.84
N ALA A 619 7.36 -11.40 -33.29
CA ALA A 619 6.46 -10.97 -32.22
C ALA A 619 5.98 -12.05 -31.22
N LEU A 620 6.27 -11.85 -29.93
CA LEU A 620 5.52 -12.42 -28.80
C LEU A 620 4.05 -11.92 -28.89
N ASN A 621 3.30 -12.49 -29.84
CA ASN A 621 1.87 -12.20 -30.01
C ASN A 621 1.08 -12.93 -28.92
N TYR A 622 0.78 -12.22 -27.84
CA TYR A 622 -0.28 -12.62 -26.91
C TYR A 622 -1.59 -12.07 -27.45
N GLU A 623 -2.37 -12.89 -28.16
CA GLU A 623 -3.75 -12.58 -28.48
C GLU A 623 -4.56 -12.47 -27.17
N LEU A 624 -4.79 -11.27 -26.73
CA LEU A 624 -5.89 -10.96 -25.83
C LEU A 624 -7.15 -10.91 -26.70
N ARG A 625 -7.88 -12.02 -26.82
CA ARG A 625 -9.24 -11.98 -27.35
C ARG A 625 -10.11 -11.17 -26.38
N GLN A 626 -10.77 -10.15 -26.95
CA GLN A 626 -11.76 -9.28 -26.30
C GLN A 626 -12.90 -10.06 -25.65
#